data_76f431bd0b4afa8aece9fb9a1d6c9434
#
_entry.id   76f431bd0b4afa8aece9fb9a1d6c9434
#
_cell.length_a   1.000
_cell.length_b   1.000
_cell.length_c   1.000
_cell.angle_alpha   90.00
_cell.angle_beta   90.00
_cell.angle_gamma   90.00
#
_symmetry.space_group_name_H-M   'P 1'
#
loop_
_entity.id
_entity.type
_entity.pdbx_description
1 polymer ?
#
loop_
_entity_poly.entity_id
_entity_poly.type
_entity_poly.pdbx_seq_one_letter_code
_entity_poly.pdbx_strand_id
1 'polypeptide(L)'
;DPEAYRMIPEDLDWLGVKVHDTIIQSDRFERYYDVMRQLTVMGHAYICICDSDDWRNAKSACRCCPCRDQPVEVQLERLDRLMSSHYGAGEAAAVIKTAIDHPNPALRDFIALRQVDHPHPRTGDRYNIYPMMNLSVAIDDHDLGLTHVLRGKDHINNTFRQEYIYDYLGWRRPTFMHYGLVSIPDTVLKTSVIGRGIKEGQFTGWDDVRTGTLRALARRGIKPDAIRRFWADVGIKQVDVQVSWDNLFAMNRDIIDLQARRFFFVPDPVAVDVRFDGEAESHCPLHPDRPELGQRKHGFSGDFQVHICPDDMRELQDRGMIRLKGLCNISHGDVCRHAGDDMEVTRQGVKVIQWAPPGSLPAEVLMPDGNVVKGLVEPISVAAGEMVQFERFGFVRLEQVGSVVKAVYAHR
;
A
#
# COMPACT_ATOMS: atom_id res chain seq x y z
N ASP A 1 -3.00 13.16 -11.30
CA ASP A 1 -4.07 13.25 -10.30
C ASP A 1 -3.71 14.35 -9.29
N PRO A 2 -4.56 15.41 -9.09
CA PRO A 2 -4.29 16.50 -8.13
C PRO A 2 -4.09 16.02 -6.69
N GLU A 3 -4.78 14.96 -6.27
CA GLU A 3 -4.63 14.41 -4.92
C GLU A 3 -3.23 13.86 -4.64
N ALA A 4 -2.51 13.41 -5.66
CA ALA A 4 -1.17 12.83 -5.51
C ALA A 4 -0.18 13.83 -4.90
N TYR A 5 -0.32 15.14 -5.19
CA TYR A 5 0.54 16.18 -4.63
C TYR A 5 0.46 16.27 -3.09
N ARG A 6 -0.67 15.92 -2.52
CA ARG A 6 -0.87 15.86 -1.07
C ARG A 6 -0.57 14.47 -0.51
N MET A 7 -1.07 13.44 -1.17
CA MET A 7 -1.01 12.08 -0.65
C MET A 7 0.41 11.51 -0.58
N ILE A 8 1.25 11.78 -1.59
CA ILE A 8 2.61 11.24 -1.64
C ILE A 8 3.48 11.76 -0.47
N PRO A 9 3.54 13.09 -0.18
CA PRO A 9 4.24 13.58 1.00
C PRO A 9 3.72 13.02 2.32
N GLU A 10 2.39 12.93 2.49
CA GLU A 10 1.78 12.34 3.68
C GLU A 10 2.18 10.88 3.89
N ASP A 11 2.17 10.09 2.81
CA ASP A 11 2.53 8.67 2.86
C ASP A 11 4.05 8.47 3.14
N LEU A 12 4.90 9.33 2.60
CA LEU A 12 6.35 9.33 2.89
C LEU A 12 6.63 9.73 4.34
N ASP A 13 5.95 10.75 4.85
CA ASP A 13 6.07 11.18 6.25
C ASP A 13 5.61 10.06 7.20
N TRP A 14 4.46 9.44 6.90
CA TRP A 14 3.97 8.30 7.67
C TRP A 14 4.97 7.12 7.66
N LEU A 15 5.61 6.85 6.53
CA LEU A 15 6.68 5.85 6.44
C LEU A 15 7.94 6.23 7.23
N GLY A 16 8.06 7.49 7.68
CA GLY A 16 9.26 8.02 8.33
C GLY A 16 10.43 8.19 7.35
N VAL A 17 10.14 8.38 6.06
CA VAL A 17 11.16 8.70 5.04
C VAL A 17 11.50 10.19 5.15
N LYS A 18 12.76 10.48 5.43
CA LYS A 18 13.24 11.86 5.46
C LYS A 18 13.42 12.36 4.03
N VAL A 19 12.50 13.18 3.58
CA VAL A 19 12.61 13.90 2.30
C VAL A 19 13.51 15.13 2.52
N HIS A 20 14.59 15.25 1.73
CA HIS A 20 15.51 16.38 1.84
C HIS A 20 14.94 17.62 1.13
N ASP A 21 14.41 17.42 -0.08
CA ASP A 21 13.81 18.48 -0.88
C ASP A 21 12.68 17.92 -1.74
N THR A 22 11.74 18.78 -2.14
CA THR A 22 10.62 18.43 -3.00
C THR A 22 10.61 19.32 -4.23
N ILE A 23 10.89 18.72 -5.38
CA ILE A 23 10.97 19.42 -6.66
C ILE A 23 9.85 18.91 -7.57
N ILE A 24 9.10 19.84 -8.13
CA ILE A 24 7.96 19.51 -8.98
C ILE A 24 8.29 19.86 -10.42
N GLN A 25 8.20 18.87 -11.31
CA GLN A 25 8.58 19.02 -12.72
C GLN A 25 7.82 20.14 -13.43
N SER A 26 6.55 20.37 -13.11
CA SER A 26 5.77 21.45 -13.75
C SER A 26 6.27 22.86 -13.44
N ASP A 27 7.10 23.02 -12.41
CA ASP A 27 7.73 24.32 -12.10
C ASP A 27 9.03 24.54 -12.90
N ARG A 28 9.46 23.54 -13.67
CA ARG A 28 10.75 23.51 -14.39
C ARG A 28 10.61 23.44 -15.91
N PHE A 29 9.43 23.63 -16.48
CA PHE A 29 9.16 23.45 -17.92
C PHE A 29 10.11 24.30 -18.78
N GLU A 30 10.38 25.55 -18.40
CA GLU A 30 11.31 26.42 -19.13
C GLU A 30 12.71 25.77 -19.24
N ARG A 31 13.20 25.16 -18.17
CA ARG A 31 14.49 24.47 -18.18
C ARG A 31 14.52 23.31 -19.19
N TYR A 32 13.44 22.57 -19.32
CA TYR A 32 13.33 21.49 -20.31
C TYR A 32 13.31 22.03 -21.74
N TYR A 33 12.68 23.18 -21.95
CA TYR A 33 12.66 23.86 -23.25
C TYR A 33 14.04 24.37 -23.65
N ASP A 34 14.78 24.95 -22.71
CA ASP A 34 16.16 25.40 -22.93
C ASP A 34 17.07 24.24 -23.36
N VAL A 35 16.99 23.12 -22.65
CA VAL A 35 17.80 21.94 -22.99
C VAL A 35 17.37 21.36 -24.34
N MET A 36 16.08 21.33 -24.63
CA MET A 36 15.59 20.86 -25.93
C MET A 36 16.11 21.74 -27.07
N ARG A 37 16.14 23.07 -26.89
CA ARG A 37 16.72 24.03 -27.84
C ARG A 37 18.20 23.76 -28.04
N GLN A 38 18.94 23.56 -26.95
CA GLN A 38 20.37 23.22 -27.00
C GLN A 38 20.62 21.93 -27.81
N LEU A 39 19.88 20.87 -27.55
CA LEU A 39 19.98 19.62 -28.30
C LEU A 39 19.65 19.79 -29.78
N THR A 40 18.70 20.67 -30.11
CA THR A 40 18.34 21.02 -31.50
C THR A 40 19.47 21.75 -32.21
N VAL A 41 20.09 22.76 -31.55
CA VAL A 41 21.26 23.49 -32.07
C VAL A 41 22.43 22.55 -32.32
N MET A 42 22.66 21.60 -31.42
CA MET A 42 23.71 20.60 -31.55
C MET A 42 23.42 19.52 -32.62
N GLY A 43 22.24 19.53 -33.23
CA GLY A 43 21.83 18.59 -34.26
C GLY A 43 21.40 17.22 -33.71
N HIS A 44 21.23 17.07 -32.38
CA HIS A 44 20.83 15.83 -31.71
C HIS A 44 19.31 15.70 -31.51
N ALA A 45 18.54 16.71 -31.96
CA ALA A 45 17.09 16.67 -31.92
C ALA A 45 16.49 17.26 -33.20
N TYR A 46 15.23 16.97 -33.44
CA TYR A 46 14.48 17.52 -34.57
C TYR A 46 12.99 17.64 -34.24
N ILE A 47 12.28 18.47 -34.97
CA ILE A 47 10.84 18.63 -34.85
C ILE A 47 10.16 17.88 -35.99
N CYS A 48 9.44 16.83 -35.63
CA CYS A 48 8.69 16.01 -36.54
C CYS A 48 7.29 16.55 -36.71
N ILE A 49 6.85 16.74 -37.95
CA ILE A 49 5.52 17.16 -38.35
C ILE A 49 4.85 16.11 -39.27
N CYS A 50 5.39 14.89 -39.30
CA CYS A 50 4.78 13.77 -40.01
C CYS A 50 3.57 13.25 -39.23
N ASP A 51 2.66 12.62 -39.95
CA ASP A 51 1.62 11.81 -39.31
C ASP A 51 2.25 10.80 -38.34
N SER A 52 1.56 10.54 -37.24
CA SER A 52 2.08 9.70 -36.16
C SER A 52 2.29 8.24 -36.58
N ASP A 53 1.44 7.73 -37.47
CA ASP A 53 1.55 6.36 -37.95
C ASP A 53 2.65 6.23 -39.00
N ASP A 54 2.79 7.20 -39.89
CA ASP A 54 3.88 7.27 -40.85
C ASP A 54 5.24 7.34 -40.14
N TRP A 55 5.36 8.16 -39.09
CA TRP A 55 6.57 8.23 -38.28
C TRP A 55 6.89 6.89 -37.57
N ARG A 56 5.88 6.24 -36.97
CA ARG A 56 6.06 4.93 -36.33
C ARG A 56 6.46 3.86 -37.34
N ASN A 57 5.85 3.85 -38.52
CA ASN A 57 6.16 2.90 -39.59
C ASN A 57 7.59 3.08 -40.11
N ALA A 58 8.01 4.34 -40.36
CA ALA A 58 9.38 4.63 -40.76
C ALA A 58 10.39 4.17 -39.70
N LYS A 59 10.19 4.53 -38.45
CA LYS A 59 11.01 4.10 -37.31
C LYS A 59 11.08 2.59 -37.19
N SER A 60 9.95 1.88 -37.30
CA SER A 60 9.89 0.43 -37.23
C SER A 60 10.68 -0.23 -38.35
N ALA A 61 10.64 0.36 -39.55
CA ALA A 61 11.38 -0.09 -40.72
C ALA A 61 12.86 0.39 -40.75
N CYS A 62 13.40 0.93 -39.66
CA CYS A 62 14.76 1.49 -39.58
C CYS A 62 15.00 2.61 -40.62
N ARG A 63 14.01 3.40 -40.94
CA ARG A 63 14.08 4.51 -41.92
C ARG A 63 13.89 5.84 -41.23
N CYS A 64 14.66 6.85 -41.66
CA CYS A 64 14.46 8.23 -41.23
C CYS A 64 13.15 8.78 -41.82
N CYS A 65 12.42 9.56 -41.04
CA CYS A 65 11.35 10.39 -41.57
C CYS A 65 11.94 11.63 -42.28
N PRO A 66 11.21 12.27 -43.19
CA PRO A 66 11.71 13.45 -43.94
C PRO A 66 12.08 14.64 -43.06
N CYS A 67 11.60 14.69 -41.84
CA CYS A 67 11.86 15.79 -40.89
C CYS A 67 13.24 15.66 -40.20
N ARG A 68 13.78 14.46 -40.08
CA ARG A 68 14.93 14.16 -39.23
C ARG A 68 16.21 14.90 -39.63
N ASP A 69 16.49 14.97 -40.92
CA ASP A 69 17.73 15.48 -41.47
C ASP A 69 17.62 16.86 -42.12
N GLN A 70 16.56 17.59 -41.77
CA GLN A 70 16.41 18.99 -42.17
C GLN A 70 17.48 19.86 -41.50
N PRO A 71 17.89 20.99 -42.13
CA PRO A 71 18.86 21.93 -41.54
C PRO A 71 18.45 22.42 -40.15
N VAL A 72 19.45 22.75 -39.32
CA VAL A 72 19.22 23.19 -37.94
C VAL A 72 18.35 24.44 -37.86
N GLU A 73 18.48 25.35 -38.82
CA GLU A 73 17.66 26.57 -38.91
C GLU A 73 16.15 26.23 -39.08
N VAL A 74 15.85 25.25 -39.91
CA VAL A 74 14.47 24.76 -40.10
C VAL A 74 13.95 24.09 -38.85
N GLN A 75 14.82 23.34 -38.15
CA GLN A 75 14.43 22.70 -36.88
C GLN A 75 14.16 23.73 -35.78
N LEU A 76 14.96 24.78 -35.69
CA LEU A 76 14.73 25.87 -34.73
C LEU A 76 13.45 26.66 -35.03
N GLU A 77 13.17 26.98 -36.31
CA GLU A 77 11.95 27.60 -36.68
C GLU A 77 10.71 26.75 -36.31
N ARG A 78 10.78 25.43 -36.56
CA ARG A 78 9.71 24.49 -36.16
C ARG A 78 9.59 24.39 -34.65
N LEU A 79 10.69 24.41 -33.91
CA LEU A 79 10.66 24.42 -32.45
C LEU A 79 9.96 25.68 -31.92
N ASP A 80 10.28 26.85 -32.48
CA ASP A 80 9.62 28.10 -32.09
C ASP A 80 8.13 28.09 -32.39
N ARG A 81 7.74 27.50 -33.51
CA ARG A 81 6.32 27.29 -33.86
C ARG A 81 5.64 26.31 -32.88
N LEU A 82 6.32 25.22 -32.48
CA LEU A 82 5.79 24.28 -31.48
C LEU A 82 5.59 25.00 -30.14
N MET A 83 6.60 25.74 -29.68
CA MET A 83 6.54 26.48 -28.40
C MET A 83 5.46 27.58 -28.39
N SER A 84 5.16 28.17 -29.53
CA SER A 84 4.10 29.17 -29.69
C SER A 84 2.72 28.55 -29.97
N SER A 85 2.59 27.22 -29.82
CA SER A 85 1.31 26.50 -30.08
C SER A 85 0.73 26.67 -31.48
N HIS A 86 1.61 26.82 -32.46
CA HIS A 86 1.21 26.95 -33.84
C HIS A 86 0.64 25.66 -34.43
N TYR A 87 1.02 24.51 -33.87
CA TYR A 87 0.54 23.19 -34.24
C TYR A 87 -0.58 22.76 -33.27
N GLY A 88 -1.49 21.89 -33.75
CA GLY A 88 -2.42 21.18 -32.89
C GLY A 88 -1.81 19.98 -32.17
N ALA A 89 -2.55 19.42 -31.21
CA ALA A 89 -2.11 18.19 -30.53
C ALA A 89 -1.99 17.03 -31.54
N GLY A 90 -0.83 16.38 -31.51
CA GLY A 90 -0.51 15.29 -32.42
C GLY A 90 0.06 15.70 -33.78
N GLU A 91 0.01 17.00 -34.17
CA GLU A 91 0.53 17.48 -35.46
C GLU A 91 2.06 17.70 -35.45
N ALA A 92 2.66 17.95 -34.28
CA ALA A 92 4.10 18.10 -34.15
C ALA A 92 4.62 17.53 -32.83
N ALA A 93 5.87 17.05 -32.84
CA ALA A 93 6.58 16.61 -31.66
C ALA A 93 8.08 16.89 -31.77
N ALA A 94 8.71 17.25 -30.65
CA ALA A 94 10.16 17.30 -30.58
C ALA A 94 10.72 15.91 -30.28
N VAL A 95 11.71 15.48 -31.04
CA VAL A 95 12.23 14.12 -31.05
C VAL A 95 13.74 14.14 -30.84
N ILE A 96 14.26 13.28 -29.97
CA ILE A 96 15.70 13.03 -29.80
C ILE A 96 16.14 12.03 -30.87
N LYS A 97 17.21 12.38 -31.59
CA LYS A 97 17.88 11.48 -32.54
C LYS A 97 18.64 10.40 -31.76
N THR A 98 18.59 9.19 -32.28
CA THR A 98 19.42 8.07 -31.81
C THR A 98 19.88 7.24 -33.01
N ALA A 99 20.42 6.05 -32.80
CA ALA A 99 20.67 5.12 -33.90
C ALA A 99 19.34 4.58 -34.44
N ILE A 100 18.94 5.06 -35.62
CA ILE A 100 17.63 4.68 -36.23
C ILE A 100 17.58 3.20 -36.60
N ASP A 101 18.70 2.56 -36.83
CA ASP A 101 18.89 1.16 -37.13
C ASP A 101 19.16 0.29 -35.89
N HIS A 102 19.05 0.86 -34.69
CA HIS A 102 19.29 0.12 -33.45
C HIS A 102 18.46 -1.16 -33.40
N PRO A 103 19.05 -2.34 -33.05
CA PRO A 103 18.33 -3.62 -33.00
C PRO A 103 17.10 -3.60 -32.11
N ASN A 104 17.19 -2.91 -30.97
CA ASN A 104 16.03 -2.69 -30.09
C ASN A 104 15.20 -1.48 -30.58
N PRO A 105 13.98 -1.67 -31.12
CA PRO A 105 13.15 -0.56 -31.61
C PRO A 105 12.80 0.48 -30.55
N ALA A 106 12.82 0.09 -29.26
CA ALA A 106 12.56 1.00 -28.15
C ALA A 106 13.63 2.08 -27.99
N LEU A 107 14.84 1.84 -28.51
CA LEU A 107 15.96 2.78 -28.40
C LEU A 107 16.18 3.63 -29.65
N ARG A 108 15.38 3.42 -30.70
CA ARG A 108 15.39 4.30 -31.88
C ARG A 108 14.69 5.61 -31.52
N ASP A 109 14.95 6.66 -32.24
CA ASP A 109 14.41 8.02 -32.03
C ASP A 109 13.16 8.07 -31.13
N PHE A 110 13.12 8.96 -30.18
CA PHE A 110 12.01 9.02 -29.22
C PHE A 110 11.51 10.46 -28.97
N ILE A 111 10.22 10.59 -28.73
CA ILE A 111 9.57 11.87 -28.46
C ILE A 111 10.06 12.42 -27.12
N ALA A 112 10.46 13.68 -27.10
CA ALA A 112 10.95 14.42 -25.94
C ALA A 112 9.95 15.49 -25.47
N LEU A 113 9.29 16.21 -26.42
CA LEU A 113 8.23 17.16 -26.12
C LEU A 113 7.04 16.88 -27.01
N ARG A 114 5.83 17.07 -26.49
CA ARG A 114 4.59 17.00 -27.25
C ARG A 114 3.57 18.03 -26.76
N GLN A 115 2.69 18.45 -27.63
CA GLN A 115 1.54 19.26 -27.26
C GLN A 115 0.42 18.42 -26.61
N VAL A 116 -0.27 19.01 -25.65
CA VAL A 116 -1.40 18.45 -24.89
C VAL A 116 -2.53 19.47 -24.84
N ASP A 117 -3.78 18.99 -24.93
CA ASP A 117 -4.97 19.87 -25.06
C ASP A 117 -5.76 19.99 -23.74
N HIS A 118 -5.19 19.54 -22.62
CA HIS A 118 -5.87 19.62 -21.33
C HIS A 118 -5.04 20.44 -20.34
N PRO A 119 -5.70 21.22 -19.45
CA PRO A 119 -5.00 22.02 -18.46
C PRO A 119 -4.24 21.15 -17.45
N HIS A 120 -3.09 21.64 -17.02
CA HIS A 120 -2.30 20.98 -15.97
C HIS A 120 -2.86 21.31 -14.57
N PRO A 121 -2.95 20.35 -13.64
CA PRO A 121 -3.55 20.57 -12.32
C PRO A 121 -2.97 21.75 -11.50
N ARG A 122 -1.67 22.10 -11.71
CA ARG A 122 -1.00 23.17 -10.99
C ARG A 122 -0.78 24.44 -11.82
N THR A 123 -0.47 24.29 -13.11
CA THR A 123 -0.10 25.43 -13.97
C THR A 123 -1.25 25.89 -14.88
N GLY A 124 -2.39 25.18 -14.86
CA GLY A 124 -3.52 25.49 -15.73
C GLY A 124 -3.12 25.40 -17.20
N ASP A 125 -3.50 26.41 -17.95
CA ASP A 125 -3.22 26.53 -19.39
C ASP A 125 -1.91 27.29 -19.71
N ARG A 126 -1.08 27.56 -18.70
CA ARG A 126 0.20 28.27 -18.89
C ARG A 126 1.14 27.54 -19.84
N TYR A 127 1.14 26.22 -19.78
CA TYR A 127 1.97 25.36 -20.61
C TYR A 127 1.10 24.30 -21.29
N ASN A 128 1.27 24.14 -22.58
CA ASN A 128 0.62 23.12 -23.39
C ASN A 128 1.63 22.20 -24.11
N ILE A 129 2.93 22.50 -24.02
CA ILE A 129 4.01 21.63 -24.52
C ILE A 129 4.62 20.89 -23.33
N TYR A 130 4.40 19.58 -23.27
CA TYR A 130 4.81 18.79 -22.11
C TYR A 130 6.08 18.00 -22.41
N PRO A 131 7.06 18.04 -21.48
CA PRO A 131 8.22 17.17 -21.55
C PRO A 131 7.80 15.73 -21.29
N MET A 132 8.36 14.82 -22.07
CA MET A 132 8.23 13.40 -21.84
C MET A 132 9.25 12.97 -20.77
N MET A 133 8.92 11.93 -20.02
CA MET A 133 9.70 11.44 -18.88
C MET A 133 11.20 11.30 -19.17
N ASN A 134 11.56 10.79 -20.37
CA ASN A 134 12.99 10.58 -20.68
C ASN A 134 13.79 11.87 -20.78
N LEU A 135 13.17 12.98 -21.20
CA LEU A 135 13.81 14.28 -21.22
C LEU A 135 13.84 14.90 -19.83
N SER A 136 12.68 15.02 -19.18
CA SER A 136 12.56 15.71 -17.89
C SER A 136 13.39 15.05 -16.80
N VAL A 137 13.32 13.72 -16.68
CA VAL A 137 14.05 12.98 -15.64
C VAL A 137 15.57 13.08 -15.86
N ALA A 138 16.06 12.96 -17.10
CA ALA A 138 17.51 13.09 -17.35
C ALA A 138 18.05 14.47 -16.95
N ILE A 139 17.27 15.53 -17.23
CA ILE A 139 17.65 16.90 -16.86
C ILE A 139 17.60 17.10 -15.35
N ASP A 140 16.53 16.61 -14.71
CA ASP A 140 16.37 16.75 -13.26
C ASP A 140 17.46 15.97 -12.50
N ASP A 141 17.72 14.73 -12.89
CA ASP A 141 18.76 13.90 -12.27
C ASP A 141 20.16 14.59 -12.37
N HIS A 142 20.43 15.25 -13.51
CA HIS A 142 21.67 16.02 -13.70
C HIS A 142 21.69 17.30 -12.86
N ASP A 143 20.67 18.14 -12.99
CA ASP A 143 20.63 19.47 -12.35
C ASP A 143 20.60 19.33 -10.81
N LEU A 144 19.99 18.27 -10.27
CA LEU A 144 19.92 17.98 -8.84
C LEU A 144 21.15 17.21 -8.33
N GLY A 145 22.09 16.86 -9.21
CA GLY A 145 23.32 16.17 -8.83
C GLY A 145 23.10 14.75 -8.30
N LEU A 146 22.06 14.05 -8.79
CA LEU A 146 21.79 12.69 -8.35
C LEU A 146 22.93 11.75 -8.75
N THR A 147 23.40 10.96 -7.78
CA THR A 147 24.48 10.01 -7.98
C THR A 147 23.97 8.61 -8.29
N HIS A 148 22.80 8.25 -7.77
CA HIS A 148 22.20 6.94 -7.92
C HIS A 148 20.70 7.09 -8.22
N VAL A 149 20.21 6.30 -9.17
CA VAL A 149 18.80 6.23 -9.58
C VAL A 149 18.29 4.80 -9.47
N LEU A 150 17.33 4.57 -8.58
CA LEU A 150 16.70 3.27 -8.38
C LEU A 150 15.34 3.24 -9.08
N ARG A 151 15.10 2.26 -9.95
CA ARG A 151 13.84 2.13 -10.68
C ARG A 151 13.50 0.69 -11.01
N GLY A 152 12.25 0.41 -11.34
CA GLY A 152 11.83 -0.90 -11.83
C GLY A 152 12.54 -1.28 -13.13
N LYS A 153 12.75 -2.57 -13.36
CA LYS A 153 13.40 -3.10 -14.58
C LYS A 153 12.63 -2.81 -15.86
N ASP A 154 11.34 -2.50 -15.78
CA ASP A 154 10.53 -2.02 -16.90
C ASP A 154 11.02 -0.68 -17.47
N HIS A 155 11.81 0.06 -16.70
CA HIS A 155 12.47 1.30 -17.11
C HIS A 155 13.88 1.13 -17.72
N ILE A 156 14.37 -0.08 -17.97
CA ILE A 156 15.69 -0.32 -18.58
C ILE A 156 15.84 0.43 -19.92
N ASN A 157 14.83 0.33 -20.79
CA ASN A 157 14.84 1.05 -22.06
C ASN A 157 14.85 2.57 -21.89
N ASN A 158 14.23 3.09 -20.81
CA ASN A 158 14.26 4.51 -20.50
C ASN A 158 15.65 4.95 -20.03
N THR A 159 16.36 4.11 -19.28
CA THR A 159 17.77 4.38 -18.93
C THR A 159 18.63 4.56 -20.16
N PHE A 160 18.58 3.61 -21.12
CA PHE A 160 19.34 3.73 -22.35
C PHE A 160 18.96 4.95 -23.20
N ARG A 161 17.68 5.36 -23.21
CA ARG A 161 17.27 6.61 -23.87
C ARG A 161 17.83 7.85 -23.19
N GLN A 162 17.86 7.87 -21.87
CA GLN A 162 18.42 8.97 -21.10
C GLN A 162 19.95 9.07 -21.26
N GLU A 163 20.63 7.94 -21.41
CA GLU A 163 22.07 7.90 -21.68
C GLU A 163 22.44 8.67 -22.95
N TYR A 164 21.63 8.65 -24.01
CA TYR A 164 21.86 9.50 -25.19
C TYR A 164 21.85 10.99 -24.84
N ILE A 165 20.94 11.42 -23.95
CA ILE A 165 20.86 12.82 -23.53
C ILE A 165 22.10 13.23 -22.74
N TYR A 166 22.55 12.38 -21.80
CA TYR A 166 23.78 12.61 -21.04
C TYR A 166 24.99 12.71 -21.95
N ASP A 167 25.11 11.81 -22.92
CA ASP A 167 26.24 11.79 -23.86
C ASP A 167 26.26 13.03 -24.76
N TYR A 168 25.11 13.42 -25.31
CA TYR A 168 25.02 14.60 -26.18
C TYR A 168 25.36 15.88 -25.46
N LEU A 169 25.03 15.99 -24.17
CA LEU A 169 25.28 17.17 -23.37
C LEU A 169 26.62 17.13 -22.61
N GLY A 170 27.34 16.01 -22.71
CA GLY A 170 28.62 15.82 -21.98
C GLY A 170 28.40 15.73 -20.45
N TRP A 171 27.25 15.30 -20.03
CA TRP A 171 26.89 15.21 -18.61
C TRP A 171 27.37 13.90 -17.99
N ARG A 172 27.70 13.94 -16.68
CA ARG A 172 27.99 12.73 -15.92
C ARG A 172 26.71 11.95 -15.71
N ARG A 173 26.72 10.66 -16.06
CA ARG A 173 25.59 9.75 -15.82
C ARG A 173 25.52 9.34 -14.35
N PRO A 174 24.34 9.28 -13.73
CA PRO A 174 24.17 8.62 -12.44
C PRO A 174 24.36 7.11 -12.56
N THR A 175 24.55 6.42 -11.44
CA THR A 175 24.51 4.96 -11.39
C THR A 175 23.07 4.48 -11.39
N PHE A 176 22.64 3.77 -12.42
CA PHE A 176 21.28 3.22 -12.50
C PHE A 176 21.22 1.83 -11.89
N MET A 177 20.28 1.64 -10.98
CA MET A 177 19.99 0.36 -10.35
C MET A 177 18.55 -0.04 -10.66
N HIS A 178 18.38 -1.24 -11.23
CA HIS A 178 17.05 -1.74 -11.60
C HIS A 178 16.64 -2.87 -10.68
N TYR A 179 15.39 -2.83 -10.19
CA TYR A 179 14.81 -3.92 -9.38
C TYR A 179 13.68 -4.59 -10.14
N GLY A 180 13.48 -5.89 -9.83
CA GLY A 180 12.40 -6.70 -10.39
C GLY A 180 11.04 -6.29 -9.86
N LEU A 181 9.99 -6.73 -10.53
CA LEU A 181 8.62 -6.53 -10.06
C LEU A 181 8.38 -7.38 -8.80
N VAL A 182 7.67 -6.81 -7.86
CA VAL A 182 7.20 -7.54 -6.67
C VAL A 182 5.72 -7.81 -6.82
N SER A 183 5.33 -9.05 -6.60
CA SER A 183 3.94 -9.48 -6.58
C SER A 183 3.59 -10.11 -5.24
N ILE A 184 2.36 -9.91 -4.80
CA ILE A 184 1.79 -10.50 -3.60
C ILE A 184 0.50 -11.18 -4.02
N PRO A 185 0.32 -12.51 -3.77
CA PRO A 185 -0.88 -13.22 -4.13
C PRO A 185 -2.14 -12.54 -3.58
N ASP A 186 -3.21 -12.63 -4.33
CA ASP A 186 -4.55 -12.16 -3.97
C ASP A 186 -4.62 -10.68 -3.52
N THR A 187 -3.66 -9.87 -3.98
CA THR A 187 -3.58 -8.45 -3.59
C THR A 187 -3.54 -7.53 -4.81
N VAL A 188 -4.40 -6.52 -4.81
CA VAL A 188 -4.40 -5.48 -5.83
C VAL A 188 -3.35 -4.43 -5.48
N LEU A 189 -2.23 -4.39 -6.23
CA LEU A 189 -1.12 -3.45 -6.04
C LEU A 189 -1.10 -2.33 -7.08
N LYS A 190 -1.70 -2.54 -8.28
CA LYS A 190 -1.65 -1.56 -9.37
C LYS A 190 -2.51 -0.33 -9.08
N THR A 191 -1.87 0.81 -8.91
CA THR A 191 -2.53 2.13 -8.69
C THR A 191 -3.61 2.46 -9.72
N SER A 192 -3.39 2.14 -11.01
CA SER A 192 -4.38 2.38 -12.06
C SER A 192 -5.64 1.51 -11.91
N VAL A 193 -5.49 0.29 -11.41
CA VAL A 193 -6.63 -0.61 -11.13
C VAL A 193 -7.39 -0.11 -9.91
N ILE A 194 -6.67 0.25 -8.84
CA ILE A 194 -7.27 0.79 -7.62
C ILE A 194 -8.00 2.10 -7.91
N GLY A 195 -7.37 3.04 -8.60
CA GLY A 195 -7.98 4.32 -8.95
C GLY A 195 -9.22 4.18 -9.83
N ARG A 196 -9.25 3.20 -10.74
CA ARG A 196 -10.46 2.86 -11.51
C ARG A 196 -11.53 2.30 -10.59
N GLY A 197 -11.20 1.32 -9.75
CA GLY A 197 -12.13 0.71 -8.81
C GLY A 197 -12.75 1.72 -7.83
N ILE A 198 -11.99 2.75 -7.40
CA ILE A 198 -12.53 3.85 -6.59
C ILE A 198 -13.55 4.67 -7.40
N LYS A 199 -13.24 5.02 -8.65
CA LYS A 199 -14.16 5.77 -9.52
C LYS A 199 -15.44 5.00 -9.85
N GLU A 200 -15.35 3.69 -9.95
CA GLU A 200 -16.48 2.78 -10.22
C GLU A 200 -17.22 2.35 -8.94
N GLY A 201 -16.80 2.82 -7.77
CA GLY A 201 -17.41 2.48 -6.48
C GLY A 201 -17.13 1.05 -5.98
N GLN A 202 -16.16 0.35 -6.58
CA GLN A 202 -15.73 -0.99 -6.13
C GLN A 202 -14.92 -0.92 -4.84
N PHE A 203 -14.09 0.14 -4.70
CA PHE A 203 -13.33 0.45 -3.49
C PHE A 203 -13.80 1.75 -2.87
N THR A 204 -13.78 1.81 -1.54
CA THR A 204 -14.23 2.99 -0.77
C THR A 204 -13.26 4.17 -0.84
N GLY A 205 -11.98 3.90 -1.11
CA GLY A 205 -10.93 4.90 -1.18
C GLY A 205 -9.55 4.24 -1.23
N TRP A 206 -8.51 5.07 -1.15
CA TRP A 206 -7.12 4.62 -1.12
C TRP A 206 -6.75 3.84 0.16
N ASP A 207 -7.58 3.89 1.18
CA ASP A 207 -7.46 3.16 2.45
C ASP A 207 -8.36 1.91 2.52
N ASP A 208 -8.96 1.49 1.40
CA ASP A 208 -9.77 0.28 1.35
C ASP A 208 -8.93 -0.95 1.69
N VAL A 209 -9.33 -1.68 2.73
CA VAL A 209 -8.57 -2.80 3.32
C VAL A 209 -8.30 -3.95 2.35
N ARG A 210 -9.03 -4.02 1.25
CA ARG A 210 -8.88 -5.02 0.18
C ARG A 210 -7.71 -4.74 -0.76
N THR A 211 -7.07 -3.58 -0.62
CA THR A 211 -5.95 -3.15 -1.46
C THR A 211 -4.62 -3.24 -0.73
N GLY A 212 -3.52 -3.25 -1.50
CA GLY A 212 -2.16 -3.25 -0.95
C GLY A 212 -1.53 -1.86 -0.83
N THR A 213 -2.32 -0.79 -0.75
CA THR A 213 -1.80 0.56 -0.59
C THR A 213 -1.21 0.79 0.80
N LEU A 214 -0.30 1.75 0.94
CA LEU A 214 0.24 2.14 2.24
C LEU A 214 -0.88 2.57 3.20
N ARG A 215 -1.90 3.28 2.70
CA ARG A 215 -3.03 3.75 3.48
C ARG A 215 -3.92 2.61 3.98
N ALA A 216 -4.16 1.60 3.14
CA ALA A 216 -4.87 0.38 3.55
C ALA A 216 -4.10 -0.39 4.62
N LEU A 217 -2.78 -0.53 4.46
CA LEU A 217 -1.92 -1.17 5.46
C LEU A 217 -1.91 -0.37 6.78
N ALA A 218 -1.79 0.95 6.73
CA ALA A 218 -1.88 1.83 7.89
C ALA A 218 -3.22 1.71 8.61
N ARG A 219 -4.33 1.68 7.85
CA ARG A 219 -5.67 1.48 8.40
C ARG A 219 -5.82 0.15 9.12
N ARG A 220 -5.21 -0.90 8.58
CA ARG A 220 -5.16 -2.22 9.21
C ARG A 220 -4.24 -2.27 10.44
N GLY A 221 -3.43 -1.24 10.70
CA GLY A 221 -2.52 -1.18 11.85
C GLY A 221 -1.14 -1.78 11.60
N ILE A 222 -0.76 -1.96 10.34
CA ILE A 222 0.62 -2.30 9.98
C ILE A 222 1.51 -1.09 10.25
N LYS A 223 2.59 -1.30 10.97
CA LYS A 223 3.51 -0.22 11.37
C LYS A 223 4.51 0.12 10.25
N PRO A 224 4.87 1.40 10.10
CA PRO A 224 5.87 1.83 9.11
C PRO A 224 7.19 1.06 9.22
N ASP A 225 7.64 0.79 10.45
CA ASP A 225 8.87 0.04 10.71
C ASP A 225 8.82 -1.39 10.16
N ALA A 226 7.67 -2.05 10.26
CA ALA A 226 7.49 -3.38 9.67
C ALA A 226 7.63 -3.34 8.15
N ILE A 227 7.02 -2.33 7.50
CA ILE A 227 7.11 -2.14 6.05
C ILE A 227 8.55 -1.86 5.63
N ARG A 228 9.26 -0.98 6.34
CA ARG A 228 10.67 -0.67 6.02
C ARG A 228 11.57 -1.89 6.17
N ARG A 229 11.42 -2.68 7.25
CA ARG A 229 12.16 -3.92 7.45
C ARG A 229 11.87 -4.93 6.35
N PHE A 230 10.59 -5.12 6.03
CA PHE A 230 10.16 -6.03 4.98
C PHE A 230 10.81 -5.71 3.63
N TRP A 231 10.77 -4.43 3.20
CA TRP A 231 11.38 -4.03 1.93
C TRP A 231 12.91 -4.05 1.96
N ALA A 232 13.52 -3.79 3.12
CA ALA A 232 14.97 -3.95 3.28
C ALA A 232 15.40 -5.42 3.11
N ASP A 233 14.63 -6.36 3.62
CA ASP A 233 14.89 -7.81 3.47
C ASP A 233 14.66 -8.30 2.05
N VAL A 234 13.64 -7.80 1.34
CA VAL A 234 13.43 -8.08 -0.09
C VAL A 234 14.64 -7.63 -0.89
N GLY A 235 15.17 -6.44 -0.58
CA GLY A 235 16.36 -5.87 -1.17
C GLY A 235 16.20 -5.50 -2.66
N ILE A 236 17.29 -5.01 -3.27
CA ILE A 236 17.33 -4.61 -4.67
C ILE A 236 17.82 -5.81 -5.50
N LYS A 237 16.88 -6.52 -6.14
CA LYS A 237 17.16 -7.67 -7.02
C LYS A 237 16.55 -7.42 -8.39
N GLN A 238 17.26 -7.73 -9.46
CA GLN A 238 16.75 -7.54 -10.84
C GLN A 238 15.71 -8.59 -11.26
N VAL A 239 15.63 -9.71 -10.56
CA VAL A 239 14.63 -10.74 -10.80
C VAL A 239 13.30 -10.39 -10.16
N ASP A 240 12.20 -10.81 -10.79
CA ASP A 240 10.88 -10.69 -10.19
C ASP A 240 10.78 -11.57 -8.94
N VAL A 241 10.16 -11.05 -7.90
CA VAL A 241 9.97 -11.75 -6.63
C VAL A 241 8.49 -11.81 -6.29
N GLN A 242 8.06 -12.98 -5.87
CA GLN A 242 6.78 -13.15 -5.21
C GLN A 242 7.02 -13.21 -3.71
N VAL A 243 6.33 -12.40 -2.94
CA VAL A 243 6.43 -12.34 -1.48
C VAL A 243 5.09 -12.67 -0.83
N SER A 244 5.11 -13.10 0.42
CA SER A 244 3.91 -13.33 1.23
C SER A 244 3.72 -12.20 2.24
N TRP A 245 2.48 -11.86 2.50
CA TRP A 245 2.11 -11.00 3.62
C TRP A 245 2.53 -11.57 4.97
N ASP A 246 2.70 -12.88 5.11
CA ASP A 246 3.05 -13.53 6.37
C ASP A 246 4.36 -13.00 6.95
N ASN A 247 5.36 -12.73 6.10
CA ASN A 247 6.62 -12.16 6.53
C ASN A 247 6.44 -10.73 7.08
N LEU A 248 5.65 -9.91 6.39
CA LEU A 248 5.31 -8.57 6.87
C LEU A 248 4.53 -8.63 8.18
N PHE A 249 3.57 -9.56 8.28
CA PHE A 249 2.75 -9.72 9.49
C PHE A 249 3.58 -10.22 10.68
N ALA A 250 4.56 -11.10 10.46
CA ALA A 250 5.50 -11.52 11.50
C ALA A 250 6.30 -10.31 12.02
N MET A 251 6.88 -9.51 11.12
CA MET A 251 7.61 -8.29 11.50
C MET A 251 6.72 -7.28 12.22
N ASN A 252 5.46 -7.15 11.80
CA ASN A 252 4.52 -6.25 12.46
C ASN A 252 4.15 -6.76 13.85
N ARG A 253 3.95 -8.08 14.01
CA ARG A 253 3.69 -8.71 15.30
C ARG A 253 4.82 -8.41 16.30
N ASP A 254 6.08 -8.57 15.89
CA ASP A 254 7.24 -8.28 16.74
C ASP A 254 7.24 -6.85 17.30
N ILE A 255 6.64 -5.91 16.54
CA ILE A 255 6.53 -4.50 16.96
C ILE A 255 5.36 -4.27 17.90
N ILE A 256 4.19 -4.89 17.60
CA ILE A 256 2.93 -4.53 18.27
C ILE A 256 2.60 -5.44 19.46
N ASP A 257 3.05 -6.70 19.47
CA ASP A 257 2.59 -7.71 20.45
C ASP A 257 2.79 -7.24 21.88
N LEU A 258 4.00 -6.80 22.24
CA LEU A 258 4.30 -6.35 23.59
C LEU A 258 3.50 -5.15 24.09
N GLN A 259 2.84 -4.42 23.19
CA GLN A 259 2.04 -3.23 23.53
C GLN A 259 0.54 -3.51 23.45
N ALA A 260 0.14 -4.54 22.71
CA ALA A 260 -1.24 -4.85 22.43
C ALA A 260 -1.91 -5.52 23.63
N ARG A 261 -2.86 -4.82 24.26
CA ARG A 261 -3.72 -5.44 25.26
C ARG A 261 -4.59 -6.51 24.61
N ARG A 262 -4.81 -7.61 25.34
CA ARG A 262 -5.58 -8.76 24.87
C ARG A 262 -6.98 -8.72 25.44
N PHE A 263 -7.96 -8.90 24.56
CA PHE A 263 -9.37 -8.91 24.92
C PHE A 263 -10.05 -10.17 24.38
N PHE A 264 -11.12 -10.61 25.03
CA PHE A 264 -11.99 -11.64 24.50
C PHE A 264 -12.95 -11.04 23.48
N PHE A 265 -12.95 -11.61 22.30
CA PHE A 265 -13.92 -11.36 21.23
C PHE A 265 -14.55 -12.68 20.83
N VAL A 266 -15.87 -12.74 20.84
CA VAL A 266 -16.65 -13.92 20.51
C VAL A 266 -17.44 -13.65 19.23
N PRO A 267 -17.00 -14.16 18.08
CA PRO A 267 -17.76 -14.07 16.83
C PRO A 267 -19.01 -14.97 16.91
N ASP A 268 -20.11 -14.51 16.29
CA ASP A 268 -21.38 -15.22 16.20
C ASP A 268 -21.82 -15.84 17.56
N PRO A 269 -21.99 -15.02 18.61
CA PRO A 269 -22.08 -15.47 19.99
C PRO A 269 -23.32 -16.33 20.27
N VAL A 270 -23.12 -17.46 20.95
CA VAL A 270 -24.14 -18.34 21.48
C VAL A 270 -24.18 -18.18 23.01
N ALA A 271 -25.36 -17.92 23.56
CA ALA A 271 -25.55 -17.78 25.00
C ALA A 271 -25.50 -19.16 25.68
N VAL A 272 -24.80 -19.22 26.82
CA VAL A 272 -24.70 -20.41 27.68
C VAL A 272 -25.03 -20.01 29.11
N ASP A 273 -26.13 -20.57 29.61
CA ASP A 273 -26.52 -20.43 31.00
C ASP A 273 -25.79 -21.48 31.84
N VAL A 274 -25.16 -21.05 32.91
CA VAL A 274 -24.34 -21.86 33.80
C VAL A 274 -24.94 -21.83 35.20
N ARG A 275 -25.34 -22.97 35.72
CA ARG A 275 -25.73 -23.15 37.11
C ARG A 275 -24.48 -23.12 38.00
N PHE A 276 -24.48 -22.22 38.95
CA PHE A 276 -23.38 -22.01 39.89
C PHE A 276 -23.93 -21.64 41.27
N ASP A 277 -23.44 -22.34 42.28
CA ASP A 277 -23.77 -22.02 43.68
C ASP A 277 -22.50 -21.49 44.38
N GLY A 278 -22.42 -20.16 44.49
CA GLY A 278 -21.25 -19.51 45.10
C GLY A 278 -20.88 -18.19 44.46
N GLU A 279 -19.68 -17.77 44.67
CA GLU A 279 -19.06 -16.57 44.09
C GLU A 279 -17.77 -16.95 43.36
N ALA A 280 -17.55 -16.35 42.19
CA ALA A 280 -16.31 -16.50 41.43
C ALA A 280 -15.88 -15.18 40.81
N GLU A 281 -14.58 -14.95 40.70
CA GLU A 281 -14.03 -13.83 39.95
C GLU A 281 -13.04 -14.36 38.90
N SER A 282 -13.21 -13.94 37.66
CA SER A 282 -12.23 -14.24 36.61
C SER A 282 -11.02 -13.35 36.73
N HIS A 283 -9.85 -13.93 36.48
CA HIS A 283 -8.57 -13.22 36.45
C HIS A 283 -7.83 -13.49 35.15
N CYS A 284 -7.84 -12.53 34.25
CA CYS A 284 -7.11 -12.64 32.99
C CYS A 284 -6.19 -11.42 32.81
N PRO A 285 -4.87 -11.63 32.69
CA PRO A 285 -3.97 -10.52 32.40
C PRO A 285 -4.29 -9.92 31.03
N LEU A 286 -4.17 -8.60 30.88
CA LEU A 286 -4.29 -7.93 29.60
C LEU A 286 -3.11 -8.24 28.67
N HIS A 287 -2.00 -8.72 29.21
CA HIS A 287 -0.88 -9.28 28.46
C HIS A 287 -0.10 -10.27 29.36
N PRO A 288 0.26 -11.47 28.87
CA PRO A 288 0.91 -12.48 29.71
C PRO A 288 2.30 -12.03 30.22
N ASP A 289 3.07 -11.32 29.39
CA ASP A 289 4.45 -10.91 29.67
C ASP A 289 4.56 -9.45 30.15
N ARG A 290 3.44 -8.74 30.30
CA ARG A 290 3.39 -7.32 30.68
C ARG A 290 2.32 -7.08 31.76
N PRO A 291 2.57 -7.54 33.00
CA PRO A 291 1.59 -7.43 34.10
C PRO A 291 1.21 -5.98 34.43
N GLU A 292 2.08 -5.01 34.13
CA GLU A 292 1.81 -3.58 34.31
C GLU A 292 0.69 -3.02 33.40
N LEU A 293 0.32 -3.72 32.34
CA LEU A 293 -0.84 -3.37 31.52
C LEU A 293 -2.15 -3.64 32.21
N GLY A 294 -2.11 -4.40 33.34
CA GLY A 294 -3.27 -4.69 34.16
C GLY A 294 -3.93 -6.04 33.85
N GLN A 295 -5.07 -6.26 34.44
CA GLN A 295 -5.86 -7.48 34.28
C GLN A 295 -7.34 -7.18 34.13
N ARG A 296 -8.05 -8.09 33.49
CA ARG A 296 -9.51 -8.12 33.38
C ARG A 296 -10.08 -8.92 34.55
N LYS A 297 -11.16 -8.43 35.13
CA LYS A 297 -11.87 -9.09 36.20
C LYS A 297 -13.37 -9.04 35.94
N HIS A 298 -14.02 -10.18 36.08
CA HIS A 298 -15.47 -10.30 35.98
C HIS A 298 -15.96 -11.12 37.17
N GLY A 299 -16.79 -10.53 38.03
CA GLY A 299 -17.36 -11.20 39.19
C GLY A 299 -18.70 -11.85 38.84
N PHE A 300 -18.94 -13.01 39.44
CA PHE A 300 -20.19 -13.77 39.32
C PHE A 300 -20.65 -14.19 40.70
N SER A 301 -21.96 -14.12 40.94
CA SER A 301 -22.63 -14.61 42.16
C SER A 301 -23.90 -15.38 41.77
N GLY A 302 -23.96 -16.64 42.12
CA GLY A 302 -25.03 -17.54 41.68
C GLY A 302 -24.98 -17.87 40.19
N ASP A 303 -26.11 -18.32 39.64
CA ASP A 303 -26.23 -18.65 38.23
C ASP A 303 -25.85 -17.48 37.31
N PHE A 304 -25.14 -17.77 36.24
CA PHE A 304 -24.67 -16.72 35.31
C PHE A 304 -24.78 -17.15 33.85
N GLN A 305 -24.79 -16.17 32.97
CA GLN A 305 -24.77 -16.37 31.53
C GLN A 305 -23.47 -15.83 30.92
N VAL A 306 -22.91 -16.59 29.99
CA VAL A 306 -21.78 -16.15 29.15
C VAL A 306 -22.08 -16.43 27.68
N HIS A 307 -21.33 -15.81 26.79
CA HIS A 307 -21.42 -16.12 25.36
C HIS A 307 -20.12 -16.76 24.88
N ILE A 308 -20.24 -17.79 24.05
CA ILE A 308 -19.12 -18.50 23.41
C ILE A 308 -19.35 -18.61 21.93
N CYS A 309 -18.31 -18.88 21.14
CA CYS A 309 -18.50 -19.06 19.69
C CYS A 309 -19.14 -20.43 19.37
N PRO A 310 -19.80 -20.58 18.20
CA PRO A 310 -20.47 -21.82 17.82
C PRO A 310 -19.57 -23.05 17.82
N ASP A 311 -18.31 -22.90 17.43
CA ASP A 311 -17.33 -23.99 17.43
C ASP A 311 -16.99 -24.48 18.85
N ASP A 312 -16.91 -23.56 19.80
CA ASP A 312 -16.66 -23.91 21.20
C ASP A 312 -17.93 -24.50 21.84
N MET A 313 -19.12 -24.11 21.36
CA MET A 313 -20.37 -24.75 21.77
C MET A 313 -20.46 -26.20 21.27
N ARG A 314 -20.06 -26.47 20.03
CA ARG A 314 -19.94 -27.84 19.51
C ARG A 314 -18.95 -28.66 20.32
N GLU A 315 -17.78 -28.10 20.62
CA GLU A 315 -16.78 -28.77 21.46
C GLU A 315 -17.33 -29.14 22.84
N LEU A 316 -18.08 -28.22 23.48
CA LEU A 316 -18.77 -28.48 24.75
C LEU A 316 -19.77 -29.63 24.65
N GLN A 317 -20.59 -29.67 23.59
CA GLN A 317 -21.57 -30.73 23.35
C GLN A 317 -20.91 -32.10 23.10
N ASP A 318 -19.84 -32.11 22.27
CA ASP A 318 -19.19 -33.35 21.83
C ASP A 318 -18.34 -33.97 22.96
N ARG A 319 -17.62 -33.12 23.73
CA ARG A 319 -16.70 -33.60 24.78
C ARG A 319 -17.25 -33.52 26.20
N GLY A 320 -18.38 -32.88 26.37
CA GLY A 320 -19.06 -32.77 27.65
C GLY A 320 -18.49 -31.73 28.60
N MET A 321 -17.30 -31.16 28.31
CA MET A 321 -16.64 -30.18 29.19
C MET A 321 -15.75 -29.23 28.43
N ILE A 322 -15.72 -27.94 28.81
CA ILE A 322 -14.76 -26.92 28.40
C ILE A 322 -14.33 -26.09 29.61
N ARG A 323 -13.21 -25.35 29.45
CA ARG A 323 -12.76 -24.39 30.45
C ARG A 323 -12.93 -22.95 29.94
N LEU A 324 -13.69 -22.16 30.67
CA LEU A 324 -13.74 -20.70 30.51
C LEU A 324 -12.41 -20.11 31.01
N LYS A 325 -11.64 -19.50 30.11
CA LYS A 325 -10.30 -18.99 30.42
C LYS A 325 -10.33 -18.01 31.60
N GLY A 326 -9.49 -18.26 32.60
CA GLY A 326 -9.39 -17.43 33.80
C GLY A 326 -10.57 -17.51 34.76
N LEU A 327 -11.56 -18.37 34.53
CA LEU A 327 -12.73 -18.53 35.38
C LEU A 327 -12.83 -20.00 35.87
N CYS A 328 -13.59 -20.86 35.22
CA CYS A 328 -13.90 -22.19 35.72
C CYS A 328 -14.08 -23.19 34.58
N ASN A 329 -14.25 -24.46 34.96
CA ASN A 329 -14.69 -25.52 34.05
C ASN A 329 -16.24 -25.56 34.05
N ILE A 330 -16.80 -25.78 32.87
CA ILE A 330 -18.27 -26.01 32.74
C ILE A 330 -18.53 -27.32 32.01
N SER A 331 -19.52 -28.07 32.51
CA SER A 331 -19.96 -29.32 31.90
C SER A 331 -21.28 -29.13 31.14
N HIS A 332 -21.42 -29.87 30.02
CA HIS A 332 -22.61 -29.89 29.22
C HIS A 332 -23.78 -30.62 29.94
N GLY A 333 -24.99 -30.16 29.72
CA GLY A 333 -26.25 -30.76 30.22
C GLY A 333 -27.44 -29.96 29.70
N ASP A 334 -28.66 -30.28 30.13
CA ASP A 334 -29.85 -29.48 29.80
C ASP A 334 -29.69 -28.01 30.15
N VAL A 335 -29.01 -27.75 31.26
CA VAL A 335 -28.38 -26.47 31.62
C VAL A 335 -26.92 -26.79 31.99
N CYS A 336 -25.99 -26.01 31.47
CA CYS A 336 -24.58 -26.20 31.84
C CYS A 336 -24.36 -25.96 33.32
N ARG A 337 -23.36 -26.63 33.89
CA ARG A 337 -23.06 -26.55 35.32
C ARG A 337 -21.59 -26.26 35.54
N HIS A 338 -21.31 -25.52 36.58
CA HIS A 338 -19.96 -25.42 37.12
C HIS A 338 -19.41 -26.80 37.43
N ALA A 339 -18.20 -27.11 36.96
CA ALA A 339 -17.52 -28.39 37.07
C ALA A 339 -16.14 -28.28 37.79
N GLY A 340 -16.03 -27.24 38.63
CA GLY A 340 -14.81 -26.96 39.40
C GLY A 340 -13.83 -26.01 38.73
N ASP A 341 -12.75 -25.68 39.45
CA ASP A 341 -11.75 -24.69 39.04
C ASP A 341 -10.39 -25.31 38.74
N ASP A 342 -10.30 -26.62 38.83
CA ASP A 342 -9.05 -27.38 38.66
C ASP A 342 -8.52 -27.21 37.21
N MET A 343 -7.26 -26.79 37.13
CA MET A 343 -6.54 -26.63 35.84
C MET A 343 -6.05 -27.98 35.28
N GLU A 344 -5.99 -29.04 36.10
CA GLU A 344 -5.47 -30.35 35.69
C GLU A 344 -6.30 -30.95 34.53
N VAL A 345 -7.59 -30.59 34.45
CA VAL A 345 -8.48 -31.02 33.34
C VAL A 345 -7.94 -30.58 31.96
N THR A 346 -7.18 -29.49 31.90
CA THR A 346 -6.57 -29.03 30.63
C THR A 346 -5.51 -29.97 30.11
N ARG A 347 -4.77 -30.64 31.03
CA ARG A 347 -3.80 -31.69 30.68
C ARG A 347 -4.50 -32.97 30.19
N GLN A 348 -5.73 -33.16 30.57
CA GLN A 348 -6.59 -34.24 30.07
C GLN A 348 -7.27 -33.94 28.75
N GLY A 349 -6.96 -32.77 28.13
CA GLY A 349 -7.47 -32.37 26.81
C GLY A 349 -8.73 -31.50 26.81
N VAL A 350 -9.16 -31.05 28.00
CA VAL A 350 -10.26 -30.08 28.07
C VAL A 350 -9.82 -28.73 27.46
N LYS A 351 -10.56 -28.26 26.48
CA LYS A 351 -10.23 -27.05 25.72
C LYS A 351 -10.47 -25.78 26.54
N VAL A 352 -9.47 -24.90 26.56
CA VAL A 352 -9.59 -23.56 27.14
C VAL A 352 -10.12 -22.59 26.09
N ILE A 353 -11.18 -21.92 26.38
CA ILE A 353 -11.86 -21.01 25.43
C ILE A 353 -11.95 -19.57 25.98
N GLN A 354 -12.02 -18.60 25.07
CA GLN A 354 -12.47 -17.26 25.41
C GLN A 354 -14.01 -17.21 25.46
N TRP A 355 -14.52 -16.23 26.18
CA TRP A 355 -15.95 -16.06 26.40
C TRP A 355 -16.28 -14.58 26.61
N ALA A 356 -17.50 -14.18 26.30
CA ALA A 356 -17.97 -12.83 26.53
C ALA A 356 -18.80 -12.77 27.81
N PRO A 357 -18.40 -11.92 28.80
CA PRO A 357 -19.12 -11.76 30.05
C PRO A 357 -20.42 -10.97 29.87
N PRO A 358 -21.31 -10.94 30.86
CA PRO A 358 -22.41 -9.97 30.93
C PRO A 358 -21.87 -8.52 30.79
N GLY A 359 -22.58 -7.70 30.02
CA GLY A 359 -22.14 -6.32 29.74
C GLY A 359 -21.15 -6.19 28.59
N SER A 360 -20.84 -7.29 27.88
CA SER A 360 -20.08 -7.24 26.64
C SER A 360 -20.76 -6.38 25.58
N LEU A 361 -19.95 -5.73 24.76
CA LEU A 361 -20.40 -4.78 23.74
C LEU A 361 -20.50 -5.47 22.36
N PRO A 362 -21.50 -5.10 21.54
CA PRO A 362 -21.50 -5.49 20.13
C PRO A 362 -20.20 -5.02 19.45
N ALA A 363 -19.62 -5.88 18.61
CA ALA A 363 -18.42 -5.57 17.88
C ALA A 363 -18.52 -5.98 16.42
N GLU A 364 -17.94 -5.17 15.54
CA GLU A 364 -17.84 -5.36 14.11
C GLU A 364 -16.37 -5.29 13.70
N VAL A 365 -15.83 -6.36 13.12
CA VAL A 365 -14.44 -6.42 12.65
C VAL A 365 -14.43 -6.48 11.14
N LEU A 366 -13.94 -5.45 10.49
CA LEU A 366 -13.74 -5.38 9.04
C LEU A 366 -12.53 -6.24 8.67
N MET A 367 -12.76 -7.26 7.84
CA MET A 367 -11.74 -8.21 7.40
C MET A 367 -11.05 -7.73 6.11
N PRO A 368 -9.85 -8.27 5.78
CA PRO A 368 -9.10 -7.88 4.58
C PRO A 368 -9.80 -8.15 3.25
N ASP A 369 -10.77 -9.03 3.22
CA ASP A 369 -11.62 -9.33 2.05
C ASP A 369 -12.84 -8.40 1.91
N GLY A 370 -13.03 -7.48 2.88
CA GLY A 370 -14.14 -6.56 2.95
C GLY A 370 -15.37 -7.09 3.70
N ASN A 371 -15.35 -8.34 4.14
CA ASN A 371 -16.41 -8.89 4.98
C ASN A 371 -16.34 -8.29 6.40
N VAL A 372 -17.48 -8.29 7.09
CA VAL A 372 -17.56 -7.84 8.48
C VAL A 372 -17.94 -9.03 9.37
N VAL A 373 -17.04 -9.35 10.29
CA VAL A 373 -17.31 -10.34 11.33
C VAL A 373 -17.96 -9.63 12.51
N LYS A 374 -19.16 -10.06 12.88
CA LYS A 374 -19.92 -9.53 14.03
C LYS A 374 -19.75 -10.43 15.24
N GLY A 375 -19.81 -9.83 16.42
CA GLY A 375 -19.67 -10.59 17.67
C GLY A 375 -19.87 -9.72 18.90
N LEU A 376 -19.46 -10.28 20.03
CA LEU A 376 -19.40 -9.60 21.32
C LEU A 376 -17.95 -9.48 21.76
N VAL A 377 -17.58 -8.31 22.28
CA VAL A 377 -16.30 -8.06 22.92
C VAL A 377 -16.51 -7.65 24.36
N GLU A 378 -15.69 -8.14 25.27
CA GLU A 378 -15.71 -7.66 26.65
C GLU A 378 -15.44 -6.15 26.72
N PRO A 379 -15.78 -5.47 27.84
CA PRO A 379 -15.55 -4.03 27.96
C PRO A 379 -14.10 -3.63 27.68
N ILE A 380 -13.91 -2.74 26.69
CA ILE A 380 -12.58 -2.29 26.24
C ILE A 380 -12.22 -1.00 26.95
N SER A 381 -11.02 -0.96 27.54
CA SER A 381 -10.47 0.20 28.27
C SER A 381 -9.39 0.97 27.51
N VAL A 382 -9.39 0.90 26.18
CA VAL A 382 -8.41 1.54 25.29
C VAL A 382 -9.12 2.43 24.27
N ALA A 383 -8.41 3.40 23.72
CA ALA A 383 -8.97 4.37 22.79
C ALA A 383 -9.04 3.86 21.35
N ALA A 384 -9.85 4.51 20.53
CA ALA A 384 -9.80 4.34 19.08
C ALA A 384 -8.41 4.71 18.54
N GLY A 385 -7.96 3.98 17.51
CA GLY A 385 -6.63 4.11 16.93
C GLY A 385 -5.60 3.12 17.50
N GLU A 386 -5.84 2.54 18.67
CA GLU A 386 -4.94 1.59 19.29
C GLU A 386 -5.04 0.19 18.68
N MET A 387 -3.90 -0.55 18.74
CA MET A 387 -3.83 -1.96 18.40
C MET A 387 -4.14 -2.81 19.61
N VAL A 388 -5.02 -3.77 19.46
CA VAL A 388 -5.33 -4.78 20.47
C VAL A 388 -5.28 -6.18 19.85
N GLN A 389 -5.14 -7.19 20.69
CA GLN A 389 -5.30 -8.57 20.27
C GLN A 389 -6.65 -9.09 20.74
N PHE A 390 -7.51 -9.50 19.81
CA PHE A 390 -8.63 -10.35 20.11
C PHE A 390 -8.12 -11.79 20.19
N GLU A 391 -8.10 -12.34 21.40
CA GLU A 391 -7.50 -13.64 21.66
C GLU A 391 -8.10 -14.73 20.74
N ARG A 392 -7.27 -15.63 20.22
CA ARG A 392 -7.61 -16.68 19.23
C ARG A 392 -8.11 -16.15 17.88
N PHE A 393 -8.44 -14.85 17.76
CA PHE A 393 -8.92 -14.23 16.52
C PHE A 393 -7.77 -13.54 15.75
N GLY A 394 -7.07 -12.60 16.38
CA GLY A 394 -5.94 -11.90 15.79
C GLY A 394 -5.78 -10.47 16.31
N PHE A 395 -4.80 -9.77 15.75
CA PHE A 395 -4.61 -8.35 16.01
C PHE A 395 -5.60 -7.52 15.22
N VAL A 396 -6.15 -6.50 15.86
CA VAL A 396 -7.10 -5.56 15.25
C VAL A 396 -6.73 -4.12 15.65
N ARG A 397 -6.98 -3.20 14.76
CA ARG A 397 -6.94 -1.77 15.06
C ARG A 397 -8.34 -1.28 15.36
N LEU A 398 -8.53 -0.66 16.51
CA LEU A 398 -9.82 -0.09 16.89
C LEU A 398 -10.08 1.20 16.08
N GLU A 399 -11.22 1.28 15.38
CA GLU A 399 -11.66 2.51 14.70
C GLU A 399 -12.67 3.30 15.54
N GLN A 400 -13.48 2.59 16.32
CA GLN A 400 -14.48 3.20 17.18
C GLN A 400 -14.64 2.37 18.46
N VAL A 401 -14.71 3.06 19.59
CA VAL A 401 -15.04 2.47 20.90
C VAL A 401 -16.22 3.24 21.49
N GLY A 402 -17.32 2.55 21.78
CA GLY A 402 -18.57 3.12 22.29
C GLY A 402 -19.59 2.05 22.51
N SER A 403 -20.89 2.32 22.27
CA SER A 403 -21.97 1.34 22.35
C SER A 403 -21.78 0.18 21.37
N VAL A 404 -21.07 0.39 20.28
CA VAL A 404 -20.59 -0.60 19.34
C VAL A 404 -19.09 -0.38 19.15
N VAL A 405 -18.31 -1.46 19.20
CA VAL A 405 -16.88 -1.42 18.90
C VAL A 405 -16.68 -1.74 17.42
N LYS A 406 -16.01 -0.85 16.67
CA LYS A 406 -15.60 -1.12 15.30
C LYS A 406 -14.09 -1.25 15.23
N ALA A 407 -13.65 -2.29 14.55
CA ALA A 407 -12.24 -2.61 14.40
C ALA A 407 -11.91 -3.08 12.98
N VAL A 408 -10.67 -2.97 12.62
CA VAL A 408 -10.12 -3.49 11.35
C VAL A 408 -9.11 -4.58 11.66
N TYR A 409 -9.25 -5.72 11.01
CA TYR A 409 -8.35 -6.85 11.17
C TYR A 409 -6.98 -6.55 10.56
N ALA A 410 -5.94 -6.71 11.34
CA ALA A 410 -4.57 -6.58 10.89
C ALA A 410 -4.03 -7.90 10.32
N HIS A 411 -3.81 -8.85 11.23
CA HIS A 411 -3.31 -10.20 10.97
C HIS A 411 -3.45 -11.08 12.22
N ARG A 412 -3.09 -12.34 12.09
CA ARG A 412 -3.06 -13.29 13.20
C ARG A 412 -1.72 -13.31 13.91
#